data_31c45f387980dab53b21a8038508c9b8
#
_entry.id   31c45f387980dab53b21a8038508c9b8
#
_cell.length_a   1.000
_cell.length_b   1.000
_cell.length_c   1.000
_cell.angle_alpha   90.00
_cell.angle_beta   90.00
_cell.angle_gamma   90.00
#
_symmetry.space_group_name_H-M   'P 1'
#
loop_
_entity.id
_entity.type
_entity.pdbx_description
1 polymer ?
#
loop_
_entity_poly.entity_id
_entity_poly.type
_entity_poly.pdbx_seq_one_letter_code
_entity_poly.pdbx_strand_id
1 'polypeptide(L)'
;MSEKRNIPQHVAIIMDGNGRWAKQRGKERVEGHIEGVQRLRDAIKGAARLGVRYLTVYAFSTENWGRPEAEVNAIMELFCKSVINESPELQKQGVRVQVMGDRAGFSEKVLAYIERIESETAAGERLTLVLAFNYSARSEMVAAVCRIASEVAEGRYGVEDITAQTISDNLLSAGIPDPDLMIRTSGECRLSNFLLWQSAYTELYFTEVLWPDFTEEEFERAIESYANRDRR
;
A
#
# COMPACT_ATOMS: atom_id res chain seq x y z
N MET A 1 15.13 -8.29 31.31
CA MET A 1 14.46 -7.12 30.71
C MET A 1 14.31 -7.46 29.23
N SER A 2 13.09 -7.64 28.74
CA SER A 2 12.86 -7.90 27.29
C SER A 2 13.33 -6.67 26.52
N GLU A 3 14.36 -6.82 25.69
CA GLU A 3 14.74 -5.77 24.74
C GLU A 3 13.51 -5.42 23.92
N LYS A 4 13.09 -4.16 23.98
CA LYS A 4 11.99 -3.65 23.13
C LYS A 4 12.44 -3.85 21.68
N ARG A 5 11.87 -4.84 20.98
CA ARG A 5 12.08 -4.99 19.53
C ARG A 5 11.77 -3.65 18.86
N ASN A 6 12.69 -3.18 18.05
CA ASN A 6 12.51 -1.97 17.28
C ASN A 6 11.55 -2.27 16.11
N ILE A 7 10.25 -2.10 16.34
CA ILE A 7 9.20 -2.38 15.37
C ILE A 7 8.95 -1.14 14.51
N PRO A 8 8.90 -1.26 13.16
CA PRO A 8 8.56 -0.14 12.29
C PRO A 8 7.12 0.33 12.57
N GLN A 9 6.91 1.63 12.61
CA GLN A 9 5.58 2.22 12.74
C GLN A 9 4.77 2.02 11.46
N HIS A 10 5.42 2.17 10.30
CA HIS A 10 4.81 2.06 8.98
C HIS A 10 5.61 1.08 8.10
N VAL A 11 4.92 0.08 7.57
CA VAL A 11 5.46 -0.88 6.61
C VAL A 11 4.76 -0.68 5.26
N ALA A 12 5.54 -0.55 4.18
CA ALA A 12 5.04 -0.53 2.82
C ALA A 12 5.39 -1.84 2.10
N ILE A 13 4.48 -2.39 1.28
CA ILE A 13 4.71 -3.65 0.56
C ILE A 13 4.38 -3.50 -0.92
N ILE A 14 5.34 -3.87 -1.78
CA ILE A 14 5.13 -4.12 -3.21
C ILE A 14 4.87 -5.60 -3.38
N MET A 15 3.60 -5.96 -3.59
CA MET A 15 3.09 -7.32 -3.69
C MET A 15 3.34 -7.92 -5.08
N ASP A 16 4.62 -8.23 -5.38
CA ASP A 16 5.02 -8.75 -6.69
C ASP A 16 5.11 -10.28 -6.72
N GLY A 17 4.86 -10.88 -7.90
CA GLY A 17 5.02 -12.30 -8.13
C GLY A 17 3.74 -13.11 -8.37
N ASN A 18 2.54 -12.54 -8.26
CA ASN A 18 1.26 -13.24 -8.46
C ASN A 18 1.21 -14.03 -9.78
N GLY A 19 1.57 -13.38 -10.90
CA GLY A 19 1.55 -14.02 -12.21
C GLY A 19 2.61 -15.11 -12.38
N ARG A 20 3.82 -14.92 -11.79
CA ARG A 20 4.89 -15.94 -11.80
C ARG A 20 4.48 -17.17 -10.98
N TRP A 21 3.89 -16.93 -9.82
CA TRP A 21 3.36 -17.99 -8.95
C TRP A 21 2.32 -18.87 -9.67
N ALA A 22 1.35 -18.23 -10.33
CA ALA A 22 0.34 -18.93 -11.10
C ALA A 22 0.96 -19.75 -12.25
N LYS A 23 1.85 -19.14 -13.04
CA LYS A 23 2.54 -19.79 -14.15
C LYS A 23 3.35 -21.03 -13.71
N GLN A 24 4.06 -20.95 -12.58
CA GLN A 24 4.85 -22.06 -12.04
C GLN A 24 3.96 -23.27 -11.62
N ARG A 25 2.66 -23.02 -11.38
CA ARG A 25 1.69 -24.03 -10.94
C ARG A 25 0.68 -24.42 -12.02
N GLY A 26 0.91 -23.98 -13.28
CA GLY A 26 -0.01 -24.26 -14.39
C GLY A 26 -1.39 -23.63 -14.21
N LYS A 27 -1.48 -22.54 -13.44
CA LYS A 27 -2.72 -21.85 -13.11
C LYS A 27 -2.88 -20.56 -13.94
N GLU A 28 -4.12 -20.12 -14.05
CA GLU A 28 -4.43 -18.82 -14.65
C GLU A 28 -3.91 -17.66 -13.77
N ARG A 29 -3.52 -16.56 -14.40
CA ARG A 29 -2.91 -15.41 -13.71
C ARG A 29 -3.82 -14.82 -12.61
N VAL A 30 -5.14 -14.87 -12.82
CA VAL A 30 -6.14 -14.41 -11.85
C VAL A 30 -6.10 -15.23 -10.55
N GLU A 31 -5.79 -16.50 -10.62
CA GLU A 31 -5.69 -17.36 -9.42
C GLU A 31 -4.52 -16.94 -8.52
N GLY A 32 -3.43 -16.43 -9.12
CA GLY A 32 -2.35 -15.82 -8.35
C GLY A 32 -2.78 -14.55 -7.63
N HIS A 33 -3.65 -13.72 -8.22
CA HIS A 33 -4.21 -12.55 -7.54
C HIS A 33 -5.17 -12.95 -6.41
N ILE A 34 -5.98 -13.99 -6.60
CA ILE A 34 -6.87 -14.51 -5.55
C ILE A 34 -6.07 -15.02 -4.36
N GLU A 35 -5.00 -15.79 -4.60
CA GLU A 35 -4.12 -16.25 -3.53
C GLU A 35 -3.39 -15.09 -2.86
N GLY A 36 -3.02 -14.06 -3.64
CA GLY A 36 -2.41 -12.83 -3.11
C GLY A 36 -3.30 -12.09 -2.10
N VAL A 37 -4.63 -12.17 -2.24
CA VAL A 37 -5.57 -11.60 -1.23
C VAL A 37 -5.49 -12.39 0.08
N GLN A 38 -5.31 -13.71 0.05
CA GLN A 38 -5.12 -14.52 1.27
C GLN A 38 -3.84 -14.09 2.00
N ARG A 39 -2.76 -13.87 1.24
CA ARG A 39 -1.48 -13.38 1.81
C ARG A 39 -1.60 -11.98 2.42
N LEU A 40 -2.42 -11.12 1.83
CA LEU A 40 -2.69 -9.81 2.42
C LEU A 40 -3.32 -9.94 3.82
N ARG A 41 -4.24 -10.90 4.01
CA ARG A 41 -4.80 -11.19 5.35
C ARG A 41 -3.71 -11.58 6.35
N ASP A 42 -2.78 -12.42 5.95
CA ASP A 42 -1.67 -12.85 6.82
C ASP A 42 -0.74 -11.68 7.16
N ALA A 43 -0.43 -10.81 6.18
CA ALA A 43 0.35 -9.61 6.41
C ALA A 43 -0.36 -8.62 7.36
N ILE A 44 -1.68 -8.44 7.23
CA ILE A 44 -2.50 -7.60 8.13
C ILE A 44 -2.46 -8.16 9.56
N LYS A 45 -2.66 -9.48 9.73
CA LYS A 45 -2.59 -10.14 11.04
C LYS A 45 -1.22 -10.00 11.68
N GLY A 46 -0.15 -10.27 10.91
CA GLY A 46 1.22 -10.12 11.36
C GLY A 46 1.54 -8.68 11.78
N ALA A 47 1.19 -7.70 10.95
CA ALA A 47 1.36 -6.28 11.23
C ALA A 47 0.64 -5.86 12.53
N ALA A 48 -0.66 -6.21 12.66
CA ALA A 48 -1.44 -5.90 13.84
C ALA A 48 -0.90 -6.59 15.11
N ARG A 49 -0.44 -7.84 15.01
CA ARG A 49 0.13 -8.60 16.13
C ARG A 49 1.46 -8.00 16.60
N LEU A 50 2.32 -7.58 15.68
CA LEU A 50 3.62 -6.99 15.97
C LEU A 50 3.56 -5.53 16.42
N GLY A 51 2.39 -4.87 16.29
CA GLY A 51 2.22 -3.48 16.72
C GLY A 51 2.56 -2.44 15.64
N VAL A 52 2.64 -2.83 14.37
CA VAL A 52 2.71 -1.92 13.23
C VAL A 52 1.43 -1.08 13.20
N ARG A 53 1.55 0.23 12.98
CA ARG A 53 0.41 1.15 12.98
C ARG A 53 -0.14 1.43 11.60
N TYR A 54 0.72 1.38 10.57
CA TYR A 54 0.37 1.62 9.17
C TYR A 54 0.93 0.51 8.30
N LEU A 55 0.10 -0.02 7.42
CA LEU A 55 0.49 -0.99 6.41
C LEU A 55 0.01 -0.48 5.05
N THR A 56 0.94 -0.01 4.21
CA THR A 56 0.61 0.43 2.85
C THR A 56 0.96 -0.67 1.86
N VAL A 57 0.01 -1.07 1.03
CA VAL A 57 0.21 -2.12 0.02
C VAL A 57 -0.05 -1.60 -1.39
N TYR A 58 0.82 -1.94 -2.33
CA TYR A 58 0.69 -1.56 -3.74
C TYR A 58 -0.24 -2.53 -4.45
N ALA A 59 -1.55 -2.21 -4.43
CA ALA A 59 -2.59 -3.09 -4.94
C ALA A 59 -2.79 -2.96 -6.47
N PHE A 60 -2.72 -1.73 -7.01
CA PHE A 60 -2.88 -1.47 -8.45
C PHE A 60 -2.20 -0.16 -8.82
N SER A 61 -1.24 -0.20 -9.75
CA SER A 61 -0.55 0.99 -10.24
C SER A 61 -1.25 1.58 -11.47
N THR A 62 -1.00 2.85 -11.75
CA THR A 62 -1.50 3.49 -12.99
C THR A 62 -0.98 2.78 -14.24
N GLU A 63 0.23 2.23 -14.22
CA GLU A 63 0.80 1.46 -15.33
C GLU A 63 0.06 0.14 -15.57
N ASN A 64 -0.67 -0.37 -14.60
CA ASN A 64 -1.44 -1.62 -14.72
C ASN A 64 -2.66 -1.49 -15.65
N TRP A 65 -3.12 -0.28 -15.94
CA TRP A 65 -4.14 -0.07 -16.98
C TRP A 65 -3.69 -0.51 -18.38
N GLY A 66 -2.38 -0.59 -18.63
CA GLY A 66 -1.80 -1.15 -19.87
C GLY A 66 -1.84 -2.67 -19.97
N ARG A 67 -2.34 -3.39 -18.96
CA ARG A 67 -2.52 -4.85 -18.99
C ARG A 67 -3.72 -5.23 -19.86
N PRO A 68 -3.83 -6.51 -20.27
CA PRO A 68 -5.03 -7.00 -20.95
C PRO A 68 -6.31 -6.65 -20.17
N GLU A 69 -7.32 -6.16 -20.86
CA GLU A 69 -8.59 -5.69 -20.26
C GLU A 69 -9.23 -6.75 -19.35
N ALA A 70 -9.20 -8.02 -19.78
CA ALA A 70 -9.72 -9.13 -18.97
C ALA A 70 -9.01 -9.26 -17.61
N GLU A 71 -7.69 -9.00 -17.54
CA GLU A 71 -6.93 -9.01 -16.27
C GLU A 71 -7.31 -7.82 -15.40
N VAL A 72 -7.41 -6.62 -15.99
CA VAL A 72 -7.82 -5.41 -15.27
C VAL A 72 -9.21 -5.60 -14.68
N ASN A 73 -10.18 -6.05 -15.48
CA ASN A 73 -11.55 -6.32 -15.02
C ASN A 73 -11.58 -7.36 -13.90
N ALA A 74 -10.80 -8.43 -14.00
CA ALA A 74 -10.70 -9.46 -12.95
C ALA A 74 -10.14 -8.89 -11.64
N ILE A 75 -9.14 -7.99 -11.69
CA ILE A 75 -8.60 -7.32 -10.50
C ILE A 75 -9.66 -6.40 -9.87
N MET A 76 -10.39 -5.61 -10.66
CA MET A 76 -11.46 -4.74 -10.15
C MET A 76 -12.59 -5.55 -9.49
N GLU A 77 -12.99 -6.67 -10.11
CA GLU A 77 -13.99 -7.57 -9.51
C GLU A 77 -13.48 -8.23 -8.22
N LEU A 78 -12.21 -8.66 -8.21
CA LEU A 78 -11.59 -9.24 -7.01
C LEU A 78 -11.55 -8.22 -5.88
N PHE A 79 -11.22 -6.95 -6.16
CA PHE A 79 -11.28 -5.87 -5.18
C PHE A 79 -12.70 -5.74 -4.60
N CYS A 80 -13.74 -5.62 -5.45
CA CYS A 80 -15.12 -5.50 -4.98
C CYS A 80 -15.56 -6.70 -4.12
N LYS A 81 -15.22 -7.93 -4.53
CA LYS A 81 -15.50 -9.15 -3.76
C LYS A 81 -14.76 -9.15 -2.42
N SER A 82 -13.50 -8.71 -2.42
CA SER A 82 -12.70 -8.63 -1.19
C SER A 82 -13.29 -7.64 -0.19
N VAL A 83 -13.77 -6.48 -0.65
CA VAL A 83 -14.46 -5.51 0.23
C VAL A 83 -15.65 -6.17 0.94
N ILE A 84 -16.49 -6.92 0.21
CA ILE A 84 -17.66 -7.61 0.80
C ILE A 84 -17.23 -8.65 1.84
N ASN A 85 -16.22 -9.43 1.52
CA ASN A 85 -15.84 -10.59 2.32
C ASN A 85 -14.97 -10.23 3.54
N GLU A 86 -14.13 -9.18 3.41
CA GLU A 86 -13.13 -8.84 4.43
C GLU A 86 -13.60 -7.75 5.41
N SER A 87 -14.51 -6.87 4.99
CA SER A 87 -14.93 -5.72 5.82
C SER A 87 -15.36 -6.12 7.23
N PRO A 88 -16.19 -7.17 7.46
CA PRO A 88 -16.61 -7.54 8.81
C PRO A 88 -15.45 -7.98 9.71
N GLU A 89 -14.48 -8.73 9.16
CA GLU A 89 -13.35 -9.20 9.93
C GLU A 89 -12.35 -8.07 10.21
N LEU A 90 -12.11 -7.17 9.25
CA LEU A 90 -11.28 -5.99 9.43
C LEU A 90 -11.83 -5.07 10.53
N GLN A 91 -13.14 -4.81 10.54
CA GLN A 91 -13.81 -4.07 11.61
C GLN A 91 -13.59 -4.71 12.98
N LYS A 92 -13.84 -6.02 13.08
CA LYS A 92 -13.65 -6.79 14.33
C LYS A 92 -12.20 -6.74 14.83
N GLN A 93 -11.23 -6.71 13.92
CA GLN A 93 -9.82 -6.61 14.25
C GLN A 93 -9.37 -5.18 14.57
N GLY A 94 -10.23 -4.18 14.42
CA GLY A 94 -9.90 -2.77 14.63
C GLY A 94 -8.99 -2.20 13.53
N VAL A 95 -9.09 -2.74 12.31
CA VAL A 95 -8.36 -2.25 11.14
C VAL A 95 -9.17 -1.18 10.44
N ARG A 96 -8.56 0.00 10.24
CA ARG A 96 -9.08 1.06 9.37
C ARG A 96 -8.52 0.85 7.96
N VAL A 97 -9.36 0.94 6.94
CA VAL A 97 -8.93 0.92 5.54
C VAL A 97 -9.00 2.32 4.95
N GLN A 98 -7.96 2.70 4.23
CA GLN A 98 -7.89 3.91 3.41
C GLN A 98 -7.44 3.53 2.01
N VAL A 99 -8.08 4.08 0.98
CA VAL A 99 -7.68 3.86 -0.42
C VAL A 99 -6.98 5.11 -0.93
N MET A 100 -5.69 4.98 -1.23
CA MET A 100 -4.83 6.03 -1.74
C MET A 100 -4.61 5.84 -3.24
N GLY A 101 -4.99 6.83 -4.05
CA GLY A 101 -4.81 6.81 -5.50
C GLY A 101 -5.80 7.73 -6.21
N ASP A 102 -5.65 7.80 -7.53
CA ASP A 102 -6.55 8.59 -8.36
C ASP A 102 -7.90 7.86 -8.51
N ARG A 103 -8.98 8.55 -8.17
CA ARG A 103 -10.36 8.03 -8.31
C ARG A 103 -10.84 8.06 -9.77
N ALA A 104 -10.20 8.85 -10.64
CA ALA A 104 -10.54 8.91 -12.05
C ALA A 104 -10.28 7.57 -12.76
N GLY A 105 -11.15 7.22 -13.71
CA GLY A 105 -11.06 5.98 -14.47
C GLY A 105 -11.69 4.76 -13.82
N PHE A 106 -12.09 4.83 -12.53
CA PHE A 106 -12.89 3.78 -11.90
C PHE A 106 -14.36 3.88 -12.28
N SER A 107 -15.03 2.71 -12.41
CA SER A 107 -16.48 2.66 -12.55
C SER A 107 -17.16 3.10 -11.24
N GLU A 108 -18.40 3.60 -11.34
CA GLU A 108 -19.23 3.95 -10.18
C GLU A 108 -19.33 2.79 -9.17
N LYS A 109 -19.37 1.55 -9.67
CA LYS A 109 -19.37 0.36 -8.83
C LYS A 109 -18.11 0.28 -7.97
N VAL A 110 -16.92 0.45 -8.53
CA VAL A 110 -15.64 0.40 -7.79
C VAL A 110 -15.57 1.55 -6.78
N LEU A 111 -15.99 2.76 -7.17
CA LEU A 111 -16.04 3.92 -6.27
C LEU A 111 -16.96 3.67 -5.07
N ALA A 112 -18.14 3.11 -5.29
CA ALA A 112 -19.06 2.76 -4.20
C ALA A 112 -18.46 1.72 -3.22
N TYR A 113 -17.67 0.75 -3.72
CA TYR A 113 -16.98 -0.20 -2.84
C TYR A 113 -15.81 0.42 -2.07
N ILE A 114 -15.12 1.39 -2.67
CA ILE A 114 -14.09 2.17 -1.97
C ILE A 114 -14.72 2.95 -0.81
N GLU A 115 -15.77 3.72 -1.07
CA GLU A 115 -16.49 4.49 -0.05
C GLU A 115 -17.03 3.58 1.05
N ARG A 116 -17.56 2.43 0.66
CA ARG A 116 -18.08 1.44 1.59
C ARG A 116 -17.01 0.94 2.57
N ILE A 117 -15.88 0.45 2.07
CA ILE A 117 -14.83 -0.11 2.95
C ILE A 117 -14.24 0.96 3.86
N GLU A 118 -14.02 2.18 3.34
CA GLU A 118 -13.52 3.29 4.14
C GLU A 118 -14.49 3.68 5.26
N SER A 119 -15.80 3.77 4.95
CA SER A 119 -16.83 4.12 5.96
C SER A 119 -17.05 3.01 6.98
N GLU A 120 -17.18 1.76 6.54
CA GLU A 120 -17.40 0.61 7.42
C GLU A 120 -16.26 0.38 8.41
N THR A 121 -15.02 0.72 8.03
CA THR A 121 -13.82 0.51 8.87
C THR A 121 -13.30 1.77 9.55
N ALA A 122 -13.98 2.91 9.41
CA ALA A 122 -13.52 4.23 9.88
C ALA A 122 -13.17 4.29 11.38
N ALA A 123 -13.83 3.48 12.21
CA ALA A 123 -13.61 3.42 13.65
C ALA A 123 -12.39 2.56 14.06
N GLY A 124 -11.68 1.93 13.12
CA GLY A 124 -10.49 1.12 13.42
C GLY A 124 -9.32 1.97 13.91
N GLU A 125 -8.70 1.57 15.04
CA GLU A 125 -7.61 2.30 15.67
C GLU A 125 -6.33 1.45 15.85
N ARG A 126 -6.43 0.14 15.60
CA ARG A 126 -5.32 -0.79 15.82
C ARG A 126 -4.27 -0.72 14.73
N LEU A 127 -4.71 -0.70 13.47
CA LEU A 127 -3.88 -0.68 12.26
C LEU A 127 -4.61 0.11 11.17
N THR A 128 -3.92 0.99 10.48
CA THR A 128 -4.40 1.60 9.25
C THR A 128 -3.83 0.84 8.05
N LEU A 129 -4.69 0.15 7.31
CA LEU A 129 -4.34 -0.47 6.02
C LEU A 129 -4.57 0.56 4.92
N VAL A 130 -3.51 0.94 4.22
CA VAL A 130 -3.56 1.86 3.08
C VAL A 130 -3.43 1.04 1.79
N LEU A 131 -4.49 1.01 1.00
CA LEU A 131 -4.49 0.36 -0.31
C LEU A 131 -4.09 1.39 -1.37
N ALA A 132 -2.85 1.34 -1.86
CA ALA A 132 -2.43 2.13 -3.00
C ALA A 132 -3.05 1.52 -4.28
N PHE A 133 -4.16 2.12 -4.74
CA PHE A 133 -5.02 1.60 -5.80
C PHE A 133 -5.25 2.67 -6.86
N ASN A 134 -4.87 2.40 -8.12
CA ASN A 134 -4.69 3.39 -9.17
C ASN A 134 -3.70 4.49 -8.73
N TYR A 135 -2.58 4.05 -8.18
CA TYR A 135 -1.57 4.92 -7.60
C TYR A 135 -0.30 4.97 -8.45
N SER A 136 0.32 6.14 -8.47
CA SER A 136 1.64 6.38 -9.06
C SER A 136 2.29 7.56 -8.34
N ALA A 137 3.52 7.39 -7.84
CA ALA A 137 4.21 8.45 -7.11
C ALA A 137 4.49 9.69 -7.98
N ARG A 138 4.84 9.49 -9.26
CA ARG A 138 5.05 10.62 -10.17
C ARG A 138 3.76 11.40 -10.42
N SER A 139 2.63 10.71 -10.59
CA SER A 139 1.34 11.37 -10.81
C SER A 139 0.88 12.12 -9.55
N GLU A 140 1.04 11.55 -8.36
CA GLU A 140 0.70 12.27 -7.12
C GLU A 140 1.56 13.51 -6.91
N MET A 141 2.88 13.44 -7.20
CA MET A 141 3.76 14.61 -7.13
C MET A 141 3.34 15.72 -8.10
N VAL A 142 3.00 15.36 -9.34
CA VAL A 142 2.48 16.35 -10.31
C VAL A 142 1.17 16.95 -9.79
N ALA A 143 0.25 16.16 -9.28
CA ALA A 143 -1.00 16.67 -8.70
C ALA A 143 -0.76 17.59 -7.48
N ALA A 144 0.20 17.27 -6.62
CA ALA A 144 0.61 18.11 -5.49
C ALA A 144 1.17 19.45 -5.98
N VAL A 145 2.08 19.43 -6.97
CA VAL A 145 2.64 20.66 -7.56
C VAL A 145 1.55 21.53 -8.17
N CYS A 146 0.58 20.95 -8.89
CA CYS A 146 -0.53 21.70 -9.47
C CYS A 146 -1.40 22.37 -8.38
N ARG A 147 -1.69 21.67 -7.28
CA ARG A 147 -2.43 22.24 -6.13
C ARG A 147 -1.66 23.40 -5.51
N ILE A 148 -0.37 23.22 -5.20
CA ILE A 148 0.49 24.24 -4.63
C ILE A 148 0.55 25.49 -5.55
N ALA A 149 0.73 25.28 -6.85
CA ALA A 149 0.76 26.38 -7.81
C ALA A 149 -0.56 27.16 -7.85
N SER A 150 -1.71 26.48 -7.77
CA SER A 150 -3.03 27.13 -7.70
C SER A 150 -3.17 27.95 -6.42
N GLU A 151 -2.73 27.44 -5.28
CA GLU A 151 -2.81 28.11 -3.99
C GLU A 151 -1.90 29.36 -3.93
N VAL A 152 -0.71 29.28 -4.55
CA VAL A 152 0.15 30.47 -4.72
C VAL A 152 -0.50 31.51 -5.63
N ALA A 153 -1.08 31.08 -6.78
CA ALA A 153 -1.77 31.98 -7.69
C ALA A 153 -2.98 32.69 -7.05
N GLU A 154 -3.64 32.02 -6.11
CA GLU A 154 -4.75 32.56 -5.32
C GLU A 154 -4.29 33.41 -4.11
N GLY A 155 -3.00 33.53 -3.89
CA GLY A 155 -2.41 34.36 -2.82
C GLY A 155 -2.57 33.75 -1.42
N ARG A 156 -2.80 32.44 -1.30
CA ARG A 156 -2.89 31.78 0.01
C ARG A 156 -1.56 31.68 0.74
N TYR A 157 -0.45 31.59 0.00
CA TYR A 157 0.93 31.74 0.49
C TYR A 157 1.90 32.11 -0.64
N GLY A 158 3.10 32.55 -0.30
CA GLY A 158 4.14 32.94 -1.25
C GLY A 158 4.96 31.75 -1.75
N VAL A 159 5.69 31.93 -2.84
CA VAL A 159 6.61 30.90 -3.36
C VAL A 159 7.70 30.58 -2.33
N GLU A 160 8.12 31.58 -1.54
CA GLU A 160 9.13 31.49 -0.47
C GLU A 160 8.67 30.65 0.72
N ASP A 161 7.37 30.43 0.89
CA ASP A 161 6.78 29.62 1.97
C ASP A 161 6.72 28.12 1.61
N ILE A 162 7.04 27.76 0.36
CA ILE A 162 7.03 26.37 -0.08
C ILE A 162 8.21 25.61 0.54
N THR A 163 7.89 24.59 1.33
CA THR A 163 8.85 23.71 2.03
C THR A 163 8.63 22.25 1.64
N ALA A 164 9.50 21.35 2.10
CA ALA A 164 9.28 19.90 1.99
C ALA A 164 7.96 19.47 2.66
N GLN A 165 7.59 20.11 3.78
CA GLN A 165 6.33 19.85 4.47
C GLN A 165 5.13 20.26 3.62
N THR A 166 5.20 21.43 2.94
CA THR A 166 4.16 21.88 2.00
C THR A 166 3.91 20.84 0.91
N ILE A 167 4.98 20.21 0.38
CA ILE A 167 4.84 19.12 -0.59
C ILE A 167 4.17 17.91 0.06
N SER A 168 4.66 17.44 1.21
CA SER A 168 4.13 16.29 1.94
C SER A 168 2.64 16.44 2.27
N ASP A 169 2.21 17.63 2.69
CA ASP A 169 0.81 17.92 3.02
C ASP A 169 -0.11 17.94 1.79
N ASN A 170 0.48 18.03 0.60
CA ASN A 170 -0.23 17.99 -0.67
C ASN A 170 -0.13 16.62 -1.39
N LEU A 171 0.56 15.63 -0.84
CA LEU A 171 0.55 14.27 -1.37
C LEU A 171 -0.72 13.52 -0.96
N LEU A 172 -1.01 12.42 -1.65
CA LEU A 172 -2.14 11.53 -1.32
C LEU A 172 -1.96 10.84 0.03
N SER A 173 -0.71 10.74 0.50
CA SER A 173 -0.32 10.20 1.80
C SER A 173 -0.35 11.23 2.95
N ALA A 174 -0.86 12.44 2.72
CA ALA A 174 -0.92 13.47 3.76
C ALA A 174 -1.58 12.93 5.05
N GLY A 175 -0.93 13.15 6.20
CA GLY A 175 -1.37 12.62 7.50
C GLY A 175 -0.97 11.17 7.79
N ILE A 176 -0.35 10.45 6.84
CA ILE A 176 0.25 9.13 7.04
C ILE A 176 1.76 9.35 7.19
N PRO A 177 2.42 8.79 8.22
CA PRO A 177 3.87 8.89 8.34
C PRO A 177 4.59 8.21 7.18
N ASP A 178 5.80 8.64 6.87
CA ASP A 178 6.64 7.97 5.88
C ASP A 178 6.92 6.51 6.29
N PRO A 179 7.07 5.57 5.35
CA PRO A 179 7.35 4.19 5.69
C PRO A 179 8.76 4.03 6.29
N ASP A 180 8.85 3.32 7.41
CA ASP A 180 10.12 2.91 8.01
C ASP A 180 10.77 1.77 7.24
N LEU A 181 9.93 0.85 6.73
CA LEU A 181 10.34 -0.35 6.01
C LEU A 181 9.51 -0.52 4.75
N MET A 182 10.18 -0.75 3.61
CA MET A 182 9.54 -1.16 2.36
C MET A 182 9.99 -2.57 1.99
N ILE A 183 9.01 -3.47 1.85
CA ILE A 183 9.21 -4.86 1.45
C ILE A 183 8.83 -5.00 -0.03
N ARG A 184 9.67 -5.66 -0.82
CA ARG A 184 9.29 -6.10 -2.16
C ARG A 184 9.56 -7.58 -2.33
N THR A 185 8.54 -8.32 -2.75
CA THR A 185 8.60 -9.75 -3.04
C THR A 185 9.06 -10.03 -4.48
N SER A 186 9.45 -11.27 -4.75
CA SER A 186 9.75 -11.82 -6.08
C SER A 186 11.12 -11.48 -6.68
N GLY A 187 12.11 -11.07 -5.88
CA GLY A 187 13.50 -10.88 -6.31
C GLY A 187 13.78 -9.59 -7.10
N GLU A 188 12.77 -8.73 -7.29
CA GLU A 188 12.92 -7.48 -8.01
C GLU A 188 13.40 -6.36 -7.08
N CYS A 189 14.52 -5.69 -7.44
CA CYS A 189 15.17 -4.68 -6.61
C CYS A 189 14.93 -3.26 -7.15
N ARG A 190 13.69 -2.82 -7.26
CA ARG A 190 13.27 -1.47 -7.70
C ARG A 190 11.98 -1.05 -7.03
N LEU A 191 11.70 0.26 -6.96
CA LEU A 191 10.51 0.82 -6.30
C LEU A 191 9.26 0.87 -7.21
N SER A 192 9.43 0.75 -8.51
CA SER A 192 8.33 0.74 -9.50
C SER A 192 7.33 1.89 -9.31
N ASN A 193 7.84 3.11 -9.11
CA ASN A 193 7.02 4.31 -8.98
C ASN A 193 6.07 4.28 -7.76
N PHE A 194 6.49 3.60 -6.69
CA PHE A 194 5.75 3.48 -5.44
C PHE A 194 6.39 4.32 -4.34
N LEU A 195 5.63 5.22 -3.72
CA LEU A 195 5.99 6.06 -2.56
C LEU A 195 7.37 6.73 -2.68
N LEU A 196 7.72 7.30 -3.87
CA LEU A 196 9.08 7.81 -4.11
C LEU A 196 9.48 8.95 -3.17
N TRP A 197 8.57 9.90 -2.91
CA TRP A 197 8.82 11.01 -1.99
C TRP A 197 8.98 10.49 -0.55
N GLN A 198 8.04 9.66 -0.14
CA GLN A 198 7.94 9.14 1.22
C GLN A 198 9.06 8.15 1.57
N SER A 199 9.73 7.58 0.55
CA SER A 199 10.76 6.55 0.76
C SER A 199 12.18 7.11 0.92
N ALA A 200 12.34 8.42 1.09
CA ALA A 200 13.67 9.07 1.14
C ALA A 200 14.60 8.47 2.22
N TYR A 201 14.05 7.99 3.34
CA TYR A 201 14.79 7.39 4.45
C TYR A 201 14.29 5.98 4.82
N THR A 202 13.52 5.36 3.93
CA THR A 202 12.94 4.04 4.15
C THR A 202 13.97 2.94 4.02
N GLU A 203 14.02 2.01 4.97
CA GLU A 203 14.79 0.79 4.86
C GLU A 203 14.17 -0.18 3.85
N LEU A 204 14.96 -0.74 2.95
CA LEU A 204 14.48 -1.63 1.89
C LEU A 204 14.76 -3.09 2.23
N TYR A 205 13.76 -3.95 2.04
CA TYR A 205 13.87 -5.40 2.18
C TYR A 205 13.38 -6.07 0.90
N PHE A 206 14.27 -6.75 0.18
CA PHE A 206 13.96 -7.51 -1.02
C PHE A 206 14.03 -9.00 -0.72
N THR A 207 13.03 -9.77 -1.18
CA THR A 207 12.97 -11.21 -1.02
C THR A 207 12.63 -11.92 -2.33
N GLU A 208 13.21 -13.08 -2.56
CA GLU A 208 12.92 -13.95 -3.71
C GLU A 208 11.53 -14.60 -3.62
N VAL A 209 10.93 -14.63 -2.43
CA VAL A 209 9.62 -15.23 -2.19
C VAL A 209 8.57 -14.51 -3.05
N LEU A 210 7.75 -15.26 -3.77
CA LEU A 210 6.63 -14.71 -4.54
C LEU A 210 5.49 -14.30 -3.58
N TRP A 211 4.78 -13.21 -3.90
CA TRP A 211 3.75 -12.70 -2.99
C TRP A 211 2.76 -13.75 -2.47
N PRO A 212 2.19 -14.67 -3.29
CA PRO A 212 1.29 -15.71 -2.78
C PRO A 212 1.93 -16.72 -1.81
N ASP A 213 3.25 -16.80 -1.74
CA ASP A 213 3.99 -17.66 -0.80
C ASP A 213 4.56 -16.83 0.39
N PHE A 214 4.34 -15.51 0.44
CA PHE A 214 4.83 -14.61 1.49
C PHE A 214 3.99 -14.73 2.76
N THR A 215 4.29 -15.71 3.60
CA THR A 215 3.56 -16.03 4.84
C THR A 215 3.78 -14.99 5.94
N GLU A 216 3.04 -15.13 7.05
CA GLU A 216 3.25 -14.32 8.26
C GLU A 216 4.69 -14.45 8.79
N GLU A 217 5.31 -15.64 8.68
CA GLU A 217 6.71 -15.87 9.08
C GLU A 217 7.70 -15.09 8.19
N GLU A 218 7.42 -14.98 6.88
CA GLU A 218 8.24 -14.15 5.97
C GLU A 218 8.10 -12.66 6.32
N PHE A 219 6.89 -12.22 6.70
CA PHE A 219 6.68 -10.87 7.20
C PHE A 219 7.48 -10.61 8.49
N GLU A 220 7.45 -11.55 9.45
CA GLU A 220 8.25 -11.45 10.68
C GLU A 220 9.74 -11.37 10.40
N ARG A 221 10.26 -12.17 9.46
CA ARG A 221 11.68 -12.10 9.05
C ARG A 221 12.07 -10.73 8.50
N ALA A 222 11.17 -10.09 7.73
CA ALA A 222 11.41 -8.73 7.25
C ALA A 222 11.47 -7.72 8.40
N ILE A 223 10.56 -7.84 9.39
CA ILE A 223 10.56 -7.01 10.60
C ILE A 223 11.82 -7.26 11.45
N GLU A 224 12.24 -8.50 11.62
CA GLU A 224 13.48 -8.84 12.34
C GLU A 224 14.71 -8.27 11.64
N SER A 225 14.77 -8.37 10.31
CA SER A 225 15.83 -7.76 9.51
C SER A 225 15.90 -6.25 9.75
N TYR A 226 14.75 -5.56 9.79
CA TYR A 226 14.68 -4.14 10.10
C TYR A 226 15.15 -3.84 11.54
N ALA A 227 14.69 -4.63 12.52
CA ALA A 227 15.01 -4.43 13.93
C ALA A 227 16.51 -4.55 14.23
N ASN A 228 17.22 -5.36 13.45
CA ASN A 228 18.66 -5.63 13.63
C ASN A 228 19.58 -4.65 12.85
N ARG A 229 19.02 -3.66 12.14
CA ARG A 229 19.82 -2.67 11.43
C ARG A 229 20.25 -1.53 12.35
N ASP A 230 21.54 -1.19 12.30
CA ASP A 230 22.07 0.03 12.92
C ASP A 230 21.64 1.24 12.06
N ARG A 231 20.72 2.03 12.59
CA ARG A 231 20.26 3.28 11.96
C ARG A 231 20.98 4.45 12.60
N ARG A 232 21.76 5.15 11.79
CA ARG A 232 22.53 6.34 12.18
C ARG A 232 21.74 7.62 11.90
#